data_0e6fde805dc4ef84f43a5c56dcde8eac
#
_entry.id   0e6fde805dc4ef84f43a5c56dcde8eac
#
_cell.length_a   1.000
_cell.length_b   1.000
_cell.length_c   1.000
_cell.angle_alpha   90.00
_cell.angle_beta   90.00
_cell.angle_gamma   90.00
#
_symmetry.space_group_name_H-M   'P 1'
#
loop_
_entity.id
_entity.type
_entity.pdbx_description
1 polymer ?
#
loop_
_entity_poly.entity_id
_entity_poly.type
_entity_poly.pdbx_seq_one_letter_code
_entity_poly.pdbx_strand_id
1 'polypeptide(L)'
;MAWNESGNGKDPWKRDGEEPIELDKIVQDWQRRFGGLFGGRGGGGASGGAGGFVLLVVLLVAWGLTGFYRVDEAERGVVQRFGAYTQTTLPGLHWRLPFPIETVDLVNTIAVSNYAYRTEMLTADEQYVFIDMVVQYRRTDPVKYSFEVVEPDLTLQDVTESALREVVGTTMLDVLVTGRRDEIASRTRDVLQATIDIYGTGITVTSISLETVNYPQSVQAAVDDAQKARNDSERFGLEADAYANDIVPRARGDAVRVLEDARGYRDRVIADAQGEAARFEALLTEY
;
A
#
# COMPACT_ATOMS: atom_id res chain seq x y z
N MET A 1 -60.94 65.35 -19.21
CA MET A 1 -61.31 64.46 -20.32
C MET A 1 -60.93 63.04 -19.96
N ALA A 2 -61.96 62.22 -19.86
CA ALA A 2 -61.89 60.80 -19.57
C ALA A 2 -61.14 60.00 -20.66
N TRP A 3 -60.59 58.89 -20.27
CA TRP A 3 -60.73 57.63 -20.99
C TRP A 3 -60.35 56.52 -20.04
N ASN A 4 -61.35 55.78 -19.69
CA ASN A 4 -61.32 54.47 -19.05
C ASN A 4 -61.35 53.45 -20.17
N GLU A 5 -60.46 52.46 -20.14
CA GLU A 5 -60.73 51.17 -20.83
C GLU A 5 -59.98 50.04 -20.21
N SER A 6 -60.75 49.11 -19.73
CA SER A 6 -60.39 47.79 -19.27
C SER A 6 -59.82 47.00 -20.42
N GLY A 7 -58.64 46.46 -20.21
CA GLY A 7 -58.00 45.47 -21.09
C GLY A 7 -57.60 44.26 -20.31
N ASN A 8 -58.36 43.18 -20.47
CA ASN A 8 -58.13 41.84 -19.99
C ASN A 8 -56.93 41.24 -20.77
N GLY A 9 -55.70 41.48 -20.25
CA GLY A 9 -54.46 40.97 -20.84
C GLY A 9 -53.94 39.76 -20.05
N LYS A 10 -54.19 38.62 -20.60
CA LYS A 10 -53.52 37.37 -20.16
C LYS A 10 -51.99 37.49 -20.42
N ASP A 11 -51.20 37.48 -19.38
CA ASP A 11 -49.76 37.41 -19.46
C ASP A 11 -49.33 36.07 -20.06
N PRO A 12 -48.60 36.03 -21.19
CA PRO A 12 -48.23 34.79 -21.87
C PRO A 12 -47.07 34.05 -21.21
N TRP A 13 -46.60 34.46 -20.05
CA TRP A 13 -45.44 33.88 -19.35
C TRP A 13 -45.76 33.23 -17.99
N LYS A 14 -47.02 33.07 -17.61
CA LYS A 14 -47.37 32.22 -16.49
C LYS A 14 -47.41 30.76 -16.97
N ARG A 15 -46.34 30.02 -16.70
CA ARG A 15 -46.38 28.56 -16.69
C ARG A 15 -47.40 28.12 -15.64
N ASP A 16 -48.45 27.48 -16.11
CA ASP A 16 -49.37 26.75 -15.29
C ASP A 16 -48.66 25.61 -14.55
N GLY A 17 -48.86 25.58 -13.23
CA GLY A 17 -48.94 24.35 -12.45
C GLY A 17 -47.65 23.77 -11.92
N GLU A 18 -47.12 24.36 -10.90
CA GLU A 18 -46.71 23.56 -9.74
C GLU A 18 -47.36 24.21 -8.53
N GLU A 19 -48.56 23.71 -8.18
CA GLU A 19 -49.12 23.98 -6.87
C GLU A 19 -48.08 23.46 -5.84
N PRO A 20 -47.59 24.32 -4.92
CA PRO A 20 -46.79 23.83 -3.83
C PRO A 20 -47.63 22.77 -3.14
N ILE A 21 -47.07 21.58 -3.01
CA ILE A 21 -47.66 20.48 -2.25
C ILE A 21 -48.01 21.09 -0.89
N GLU A 22 -49.30 21.40 -0.67
CA GLU A 22 -49.80 21.94 0.59
C GLU A 22 -49.65 20.86 1.66
N LEU A 23 -48.42 20.73 2.20
CA LEU A 23 -48.10 19.85 3.33
C LEU A 23 -49.08 20.10 4.48
N ASP A 24 -49.57 21.34 4.62
CA ASP A 24 -50.56 21.69 5.63
C ASP A 24 -51.92 20.98 5.40
N LYS A 25 -52.36 20.78 4.17
CA LYS A 25 -53.59 20.00 3.90
C LYS A 25 -53.40 18.53 4.16
N ILE A 26 -52.26 17.99 3.81
CA ILE A 26 -51.96 16.58 4.10
C ILE A 26 -51.83 16.38 5.60
N VAL A 27 -51.19 17.27 6.34
CA VAL A 27 -51.11 17.23 7.80
C VAL A 27 -52.47 17.41 8.46
N GLN A 28 -53.33 18.33 7.97
CA GLN A 28 -54.68 18.53 8.50
C GLN A 28 -55.61 17.36 8.20
N ASP A 29 -55.53 16.74 7.01
CA ASP A 29 -56.32 15.53 6.71
C ASP A 29 -55.82 14.32 7.52
N TRP A 30 -54.52 14.25 7.76
CA TRP A 30 -53.93 13.26 8.64
C TRP A 30 -54.38 13.47 10.10
N GLN A 31 -54.35 14.71 10.60
CA GLN A 31 -54.86 15.10 11.90
C GLN A 31 -56.37 14.84 12.03
N ARG A 32 -57.18 15.08 11.00
CA ARG A 32 -58.62 14.77 11.02
C ARG A 32 -58.90 13.27 11.03
N ARG A 33 -58.16 12.46 10.28
CA ARG A 33 -58.30 11.03 10.27
C ARG A 33 -57.76 10.38 11.55
N PHE A 34 -56.69 10.89 12.12
CA PHE A 34 -56.13 10.41 13.39
C PHE A 34 -56.77 11.12 14.60
N GLY A 35 -57.23 12.31 14.52
CA GLY A 35 -57.95 13.04 15.57
C GLY A 35 -59.28 12.37 15.97
N GLY A 36 -59.94 11.65 15.04
CA GLY A 36 -61.10 10.81 15.35
C GLY A 36 -60.79 9.57 16.19
N LEU A 37 -59.54 9.11 16.13
CA LEU A 37 -59.06 7.97 16.94
C LEU A 37 -58.59 8.39 18.35
N PHE A 38 -58.17 9.68 18.53
CA PHE A 38 -57.75 10.24 19.81
C PHE A 38 -58.80 11.10 20.53
N GLY A 39 -59.89 11.53 19.82
CA GLY A 39 -60.90 12.45 20.30
C GLY A 39 -62.21 11.81 20.76
N GLY A 40 -62.13 10.73 21.52
CA GLY A 40 -63.31 10.13 22.18
C GLY A 40 -63.74 10.92 23.40
N ARG A 41 -64.68 11.91 23.19
CA ARG A 41 -65.30 12.70 24.21
C ARG A 41 -66.44 11.88 24.89
N GLY A 42 -66.24 11.54 26.13
CA GLY A 42 -67.26 11.40 27.13
C GLY A 42 -68.19 10.18 27.00
N GLY A 43 -68.08 9.21 27.89
CA GLY A 43 -69.15 8.25 28.22
C GLY A 43 -68.59 6.89 28.59
N GLY A 44 -68.69 6.58 29.86
CA GLY A 44 -68.44 5.36 30.60
C GLY A 44 -68.15 4.04 29.90
N GLY A 45 -67.12 3.38 30.33
CA GLY A 45 -66.96 1.91 30.20
C GLY A 45 -66.02 1.47 29.05
N ALA A 46 -64.84 1.00 29.40
CA ALA A 46 -64.03 0.02 28.65
C ALA A 46 -63.42 0.42 27.29
N SER A 47 -63.13 1.68 26.96
CA SER A 47 -62.46 2.06 25.70
C SER A 47 -61.10 2.73 25.85
N GLY A 48 -60.49 2.68 27.05
CA GLY A 48 -59.13 3.19 27.29
C GLY A 48 -58.01 2.35 26.58
N GLY A 49 -58.39 1.15 26.11
CA GLY A 49 -57.40 0.24 25.46
C GLY A 49 -57.12 0.56 24.00
N ALA A 50 -58.09 1.06 23.25
CA ALA A 50 -57.88 1.26 21.79
C ALA A 50 -56.95 2.40 21.45
N GLY A 51 -56.98 3.53 22.16
CA GLY A 51 -56.04 4.66 21.95
C GLY A 51 -54.62 4.32 22.36
N GLY A 52 -54.49 3.62 23.49
CA GLY A 52 -53.18 3.10 23.93
C GLY A 52 -52.58 2.07 22.96
N PHE A 53 -53.44 1.20 22.39
CA PHE A 53 -52.99 0.22 21.40
C PHE A 53 -52.49 0.88 20.10
N VAL A 54 -53.22 1.87 19.59
CA VAL A 54 -52.81 2.63 18.39
C VAL A 54 -51.47 3.36 18.65
N LEU A 55 -51.31 3.98 19.81
CA LEU A 55 -50.07 4.64 20.18
C LEU A 55 -48.91 3.63 20.25
N LEU A 56 -49.13 2.49 20.84
CA LEU A 56 -48.13 1.40 20.92
C LEU A 56 -47.77 0.90 19.54
N VAL A 57 -48.72 0.71 18.62
CA VAL A 57 -48.46 0.28 17.24
C VAL A 57 -47.65 1.35 16.49
N VAL A 58 -47.98 2.64 16.62
CA VAL A 58 -47.21 3.75 16.00
C VAL A 58 -45.77 3.78 16.54
N LEU A 59 -45.59 3.58 17.84
CA LEU A 59 -44.30 3.52 18.49
C LEU A 59 -43.47 2.33 18.02
N LEU A 60 -44.10 1.14 17.86
CA LEU A 60 -43.45 -0.05 17.31
C LEU A 60 -43.06 0.15 15.82
N VAL A 61 -43.92 0.77 15.02
CA VAL A 61 -43.59 1.07 13.63
C VAL A 61 -42.44 2.06 13.55
N ALA A 62 -42.47 3.13 14.33
CA ALA A 62 -41.38 4.12 14.39
C ALA A 62 -40.08 3.46 14.85
N TRP A 63 -40.14 2.59 15.87
CA TRP A 63 -38.99 1.81 16.31
C TRP A 63 -38.47 0.88 15.21
N GLY A 64 -39.36 0.17 14.50
CA GLY A 64 -39.00 -0.73 13.38
C GLY A 64 -38.33 0.02 12.21
N LEU A 65 -38.72 1.27 11.94
CA LEU A 65 -38.12 2.10 10.90
C LEU A 65 -36.67 2.47 11.21
N THR A 66 -36.23 2.47 12.48
CA THR A 66 -34.81 2.69 12.84
C THR A 66 -33.89 1.54 12.47
N GLY A 67 -34.44 0.40 12.03
CA GLY A 67 -33.68 -0.76 11.61
C GLY A 67 -33.05 -0.67 10.23
N PHE A 68 -33.40 0.32 9.40
CA PHE A 68 -32.78 0.49 8.09
C PHE A 68 -31.35 1.02 8.22
N TYR A 69 -30.41 0.36 7.50
CA TYR A 69 -29.03 0.80 7.39
C TYR A 69 -28.51 0.54 5.98
N ARG A 70 -27.48 1.29 5.60
CA ARG A 70 -26.82 1.19 4.31
C ARG A 70 -25.41 0.67 4.51
N VAL A 71 -25.00 -0.26 3.65
CA VAL A 71 -23.63 -0.78 3.54
C VAL A 71 -23.05 -0.27 2.23
N ASP A 72 -21.91 0.41 2.29
CA ASP A 72 -21.21 0.92 1.11
C ASP A 72 -20.52 -0.22 0.33
N GLU A 73 -20.14 0.04 -0.94
CA GLU A 73 -19.58 -0.98 -1.83
C GLU A 73 -18.27 -1.60 -1.30
N ALA A 74 -17.47 -0.78 -0.60
CA ALA A 74 -16.20 -1.21 -0.02
C ALA A 74 -16.36 -1.93 1.33
N GLU A 75 -17.56 -1.96 1.89
CA GLU A 75 -17.82 -2.44 3.24
C GLU A 75 -18.62 -3.75 3.25
N ARG A 76 -18.51 -4.45 4.36
CA ARG A 76 -19.34 -5.61 4.73
C ARG A 76 -19.91 -5.35 6.11
N GLY A 77 -21.22 -5.56 6.25
CA GLY A 77 -21.86 -5.45 7.55
C GLY A 77 -21.87 -6.80 8.26
N VAL A 78 -21.34 -6.85 9.46
CA VAL A 78 -21.39 -8.01 10.33
C VAL A 78 -22.52 -7.79 11.33
N VAL A 79 -23.60 -8.55 11.15
CA VAL A 79 -24.80 -8.45 12.00
C VAL A 79 -24.65 -9.35 13.20
N GLN A 80 -24.80 -8.75 14.38
CA GLN A 80 -24.77 -9.44 15.67
C GLN A 80 -26.15 -9.36 16.32
N ARG A 81 -26.66 -10.48 16.81
CA ARG A 81 -27.88 -10.54 17.62
C ARG A 81 -27.50 -10.89 19.04
N PHE A 82 -27.75 -10.00 19.98
CA PHE A 82 -27.35 -10.13 21.39
C PHE A 82 -25.87 -10.51 21.56
N GLY A 83 -24.97 -9.97 20.67
CA GLY A 83 -23.55 -10.25 20.71
C GLY A 83 -23.11 -11.52 19.97
N ALA A 84 -24.03 -12.33 19.47
CA ALA A 84 -23.71 -13.51 18.67
C ALA A 84 -23.75 -13.19 17.17
N TYR A 85 -22.78 -13.70 16.41
CA TYR A 85 -22.78 -13.59 14.95
C TYR A 85 -24.03 -14.23 14.34
N THR A 86 -24.70 -13.52 13.43
CA THR A 86 -25.87 -14.01 12.72
C THR A 86 -25.63 -14.15 11.23
N GLN A 87 -25.19 -13.06 10.58
CA GLN A 87 -24.97 -13.05 9.13
C GLN A 87 -24.04 -11.90 8.73
N THR A 88 -23.44 -12.04 7.54
CA THR A 88 -22.68 -10.95 6.88
C THR A 88 -23.53 -10.39 5.76
N THR A 89 -23.71 -9.05 5.73
CA THR A 89 -24.48 -8.36 4.70
C THR A 89 -23.57 -7.77 3.62
N LEU A 90 -24.04 -7.92 2.38
CA LEU A 90 -23.42 -7.37 1.18
C LEU A 90 -23.71 -5.85 1.06
N PRO A 91 -23.02 -5.12 0.16
CA PRO A 91 -23.35 -3.73 -0.12
C PRO A 91 -24.81 -3.54 -0.53
N GLY A 92 -25.41 -2.45 -0.06
CA GLY A 92 -26.80 -2.11 -0.35
C GLY A 92 -27.58 -1.64 0.86
N LEU A 93 -28.90 -1.52 0.67
CA LEU A 93 -29.83 -1.15 1.73
C LEU A 93 -30.35 -2.43 2.39
N HIS A 94 -30.18 -2.52 3.70
CA HIS A 94 -30.62 -3.65 4.52
C HIS A 94 -31.49 -3.19 5.68
N TRP A 95 -32.25 -4.13 6.21
CA TRP A 95 -33.03 -3.93 7.42
C TRP A 95 -32.58 -4.93 8.49
N ARG A 96 -32.42 -4.43 9.70
CA ARG A 96 -32.10 -5.22 10.89
C ARG A 96 -33.14 -4.98 11.98
N LEU A 97 -33.20 -5.88 12.95
CA LEU A 97 -33.96 -5.61 14.14
C LEU A 97 -33.35 -4.41 14.89
N PRO A 98 -34.16 -3.38 15.23
CA PRO A 98 -33.62 -2.21 15.89
C PRO A 98 -32.95 -2.54 17.24
N PHE A 99 -32.02 -1.63 17.61
CA PHE A 99 -31.38 -1.69 18.92
C PHE A 99 -32.45 -1.88 20.03
N PRO A 100 -32.25 -2.74 21.08
CA PRO A 100 -30.97 -3.39 21.43
C PRO A 100 -30.79 -4.83 20.90
N ILE A 101 -31.63 -5.31 19.97
CA ILE A 101 -31.67 -6.72 19.56
C ILE A 101 -30.49 -7.03 18.62
N GLU A 102 -30.32 -6.23 17.60
CA GLU A 102 -29.23 -6.40 16.62
C GLU A 102 -28.35 -5.15 16.55
N THR A 103 -27.04 -5.41 16.43
CA THR A 103 -26.02 -4.42 16.11
C THR A 103 -25.33 -4.80 14.81
N VAL A 104 -24.79 -3.82 14.09
CA VAL A 104 -24.06 -4.03 12.83
C VAL A 104 -22.74 -3.31 12.93
N ASP A 105 -21.67 -4.06 12.73
CA ASP A 105 -20.31 -3.53 12.57
C ASP A 105 -19.97 -3.47 11.08
N LEU A 106 -19.65 -2.28 10.60
CA LEU A 106 -19.23 -2.07 9.22
C LEU A 106 -17.72 -2.19 9.12
N VAL A 107 -17.25 -3.18 8.37
CA VAL A 107 -15.82 -3.43 8.13
C VAL A 107 -15.51 -3.18 6.68
N ASN A 108 -14.57 -2.26 6.41
CA ASN A 108 -14.09 -2.02 5.07
C ASN A 108 -13.12 -3.13 4.65
N THR A 109 -13.50 -3.90 3.61
CA THR A 109 -12.76 -5.08 3.14
C THR A 109 -11.88 -4.81 1.92
N ILE A 110 -12.04 -3.66 1.26
CA ILE A 110 -11.32 -3.31 0.03
C ILE A 110 -10.18 -2.35 0.33
N ALA A 111 -10.39 -1.42 1.27
CA ALA A 111 -9.39 -0.41 1.58
C ALA A 111 -8.11 -1.03 2.12
N VAL A 112 -6.98 -0.58 1.58
CA VAL A 112 -5.65 -0.88 2.10
C VAL A 112 -5.34 0.12 3.21
N SER A 113 -5.07 -0.40 4.40
CA SER A 113 -4.61 0.37 5.55
C SER A 113 -3.09 0.29 5.64
N ASN A 114 -2.46 1.39 6.09
CA ASN A 114 -1.02 1.47 6.27
C ASN A 114 -0.71 1.55 7.76
N TYR A 115 0.24 0.76 8.20
CA TYR A 115 0.83 0.83 9.53
C TYR A 115 2.31 1.13 9.40
N ALA A 116 2.74 2.30 9.85
CA ALA A 116 4.15 2.69 9.90
C ALA A 116 4.73 2.28 11.26
N TYR A 117 5.82 1.54 11.24
CA TYR A 117 6.52 1.06 12.42
C TYR A 117 7.99 1.48 12.36
N ARG A 118 8.43 2.15 13.42
CA ARG A 118 9.80 2.61 13.57
C ARG A 118 10.37 2.04 14.84
N THR A 119 11.52 1.39 14.74
CA THR A 119 12.14 0.73 15.88
C THR A 119 13.66 0.67 15.75
N GLU A 120 14.29 0.46 16.89
CA GLU A 120 15.70 0.13 17.00
C GLU A 120 15.84 -1.31 17.49
N MET A 121 16.67 -2.10 16.80
CA MET A 121 16.88 -3.50 17.18
C MET A 121 18.31 -3.97 16.89
N LEU A 122 18.61 -5.19 17.37
CA LEU A 122 19.90 -5.84 17.19
C LEU A 122 19.84 -6.81 16.03
N THR A 123 20.88 -6.82 15.21
CA THR A 123 21.10 -7.81 14.15
C THR A 123 21.80 -9.06 14.68
N ALA A 124 21.94 -10.10 13.82
CA ALA A 124 22.63 -11.35 14.18
C ALA A 124 24.11 -11.16 14.55
N ASP A 125 24.74 -10.10 14.04
CA ASP A 125 26.12 -9.70 14.32
C ASP A 125 26.25 -8.67 15.45
N GLU A 126 25.21 -8.59 16.32
CA GLU A 126 25.16 -7.73 17.51
C GLU A 126 25.31 -6.23 17.20
N GLN A 127 24.92 -5.81 15.99
CA GLN A 127 24.94 -4.41 15.61
C GLN A 127 23.54 -3.76 15.79
N TYR A 128 23.52 -2.53 16.28
CA TYR A 128 22.30 -1.74 16.37
C TYR A 128 21.91 -1.20 15.02
N VAL A 129 20.62 -1.31 14.67
CA VAL A 129 20.05 -0.80 13.44
C VAL A 129 18.73 -0.09 13.70
N PHE A 130 18.54 1.08 13.07
CA PHE A 130 17.26 1.77 13.00
C PHE A 130 16.53 1.32 11.75
N ILE A 131 15.28 0.89 11.94
CA ILE A 131 14.44 0.40 10.85
C ILE A 131 13.14 1.18 10.83
N ASP A 132 12.85 1.80 9.68
CA ASP A 132 11.55 2.37 9.35
C ASP A 132 10.87 1.44 8.35
N MET A 133 9.69 0.96 8.69
CA MET A 133 8.92 0.00 7.90
C MET A 133 7.47 0.44 7.78
N VAL A 134 6.89 0.21 6.62
CA VAL A 134 5.45 0.39 6.38
C VAL A 134 4.84 -0.95 5.99
N VAL A 135 3.85 -1.38 6.77
CA VAL A 135 3.05 -2.57 6.49
C VAL A 135 1.74 -2.14 5.85
N GLN A 136 1.44 -2.66 4.68
CA GLN A 136 0.16 -2.48 4.00
C GLN A 136 -0.69 -3.73 4.20
N TYR A 137 -1.90 -3.55 4.71
CA TYR A 137 -2.79 -4.66 5.02
C TYR A 137 -4.23 -4.35 4.66
N ARG A 138 -5.03 -5.38 4.54
CA ARG A 138 -6.45 -5.36 4.24
C ARG A 138 -7.21 -6.24 5.22
N ARG A 139 -8.42 -5.84 5.59
CA ARG A 139 -9.34 -6.63 6.40
C ARG A 139 -10.16 -7.54 5.47
N THR A 140 -9.67 -8.76 5.22
CA THR A 140 -10.25 -9.65 4.19
C THR A 140 -11.48 -10.39 4.71
N ASP A 141 -11.43 -10.86 5.97
CA ASP A 141 -12.52 -11.57 6.60
C ASP A 141 -13.13 -10.73 7.72
N PRO A 142 -14.29 -10.09 7.49
CA PRO A 142 -14.91 -9.20 8.46
C PRO A 142 -15.42 -9.94 9.70
N VAL A 143 -15.75 -11.24 9.58
CA VAL A 143 -16.25 -12.03 10.70
C VAL A 143 -15.11 -12.33 11.67
N LYS A 144 -14.00 -12.85 11.17
CA LYS A 144 -12.81 -13.09 11.99
C LYS A 144 -12.30 -11.80 12.63
N TYR A 145 -12.26 -10.71 11.84
CA TYR A 145 -11.83 -9.41 12.33
C TYR A 145 -12.66 -8.89 13.51
N SER A 146 -13.98 -9.14 13.52
CA SER A 146 -14.87 -8.63 14.56
C SER A 146 -15.04 -9.58 15.76
N PHE A 147 -14.76 -10.89 15.62
CA PHE A 147 -15.13 -11.88 16.65
C PHE A 147 -13.97 -12.71 17.21
N GLU A 148 -12.94 -13.00 16.41
CA GLU A 148 -11.88 -13.90 16.86
C GLU A 148 -10.88 -13.22 17.79
N VAL A 149 -10.62 -11.92 17.57
CA VAL A 149 -9.63 -11.16 18.35
C VAL A 149 -10.26 -9.86 18.83
N VAL A 150 -10.01 -9.48 20.08
CA VAL A 150 -10.57 -8.27 20.69
C VAL A 150 -10.07 -7.00 20.00
N GLU A 151 -8.79 -6.92 19.70
CA GLU A 151 -8.14 -5.77 19.07
C GLU A 151 -7.21 -6.23 17.93
N PRO A 152 -7.77 -6.57 16.76
CA PRO A 152 -6.99 -7.16 15.68
C PRO A 152 -5.91 -6.22 15.10
N ASP A 153 -6.14 -4.92 15.12
CA ASP A 153 -5.16 -3.93 14.66
C ASP A 153 -3.97 -3.82 15.64
N LEU A 154 -4.17 -3.92 16.96
CA LEU A 154 -3.08 -4.01 17.94
C LEU A 154 -2.34 -5.34 17.84
N THR A 155 -3.06 -6.43 17.67
CA THR A 155 -2.45 -7.74 17.45
C THR A 155 -1.55 -7.73 16.22
N LEU A 156 -1.98 -7.07 15.12
CA LEU A 156 -1.14 -6.88 13.92
C LEU A 156 0.15 -6.13 14.27
N GLN A 157 0.09 -5.10 15.11
CA GLN A 157 1.26 -4.32 15.52
C GLN A 157 2.24 -5.18 16.31
N ASP A 158 1.78 -5.92 17.31
CA ASP A 158 2.61 -6.78 18.15
C ASP A 158 3.26 -7.92 17.35
N VAL A 159 2.48 -8.54 16.46
CA VAL A 159 2.98 -9.60 15.57
C VAL A 159 3.97 -9.03 14.55
N THR A 160 3.74 -7.81 14.05
CA THR A 160 4.67 -7.13 13.14
C THR A 160 6.02 -6.90 13.82
N GLU A 161 6.02 -6.42 15.05
CA GLU A 161 7.24 -6.23 15.84
C GLU A 161 7.97 -7.57 16.04
N SER A 162 7.25 -8.62 16.41
CA SER A 162 7.80 -9.94 16.65
C SER A 162 8.41 -10.53 15.37
N ALA A 163 7.69 -10.47 14.25
CA ALA A 163 8.14 -10.99 12.96
C ALA A 163 9.38 -10.23 12.44
N LEU A 164 9.38 -8.89 12.58
CA LEU A 164 10.54 -8.09 12.21
C LEU A 164 11.76 -8.44 13.08
N ARG A 165 11.57 -8.57 14.39
CA ARG A 165 12.64 -8.94 15.34
C ARG A 165 13.23 -10.31 15.03
N GLU A 166 12.42 -11.30 14.66
CA GLU A 166 12.86 -12.62 14.24
C GLU A 166 13.73 -12.54 12.99
N VAL A 167 13.26 -11.85 11.95
CA VAL A 167 13.96 -11.77 10.66
C VAL A 167 15.25 -10.95 10.79
N VAL A 168 15.21 -9.80 11.44
CA VAL A 168 16.39 -8.94 11.62
C VAL A 168 17.41 -9.56 12.56
N GLY A 169 16.97 -10.17 13.68
CA GLY A 169 17.84 -10.84 14.65
C GLY A 169 18.54 -12.08 14.08
N THR A 170 18.07 -12.63 12.97
CA THR A 170 18.72 -13.74 12.24
C THR A 170 19.50 -13.28 11.01
N THR A 171 19.52 -11.98 10.70
CA THR A 171 20.16 -11.42 9.51
C THR A 171 21.35 -10.54 9.90
N MET A 172 22.44 -10.62 9.14
CA MET A 172 23.61 -9.74 9.33
C MET A 172 23.32 -8.34 8.79
N LEU A 173 23.91 -7.32 9.42
CA LEU A 173 23.69 -5.92 9.07
C LEU A 173 24.09 -5.59 7.61
N ASP A 174 25.17 -6.18 7.11
CA ASP A 174 25.64 -5.97 5.73
C ASP A 174 24.56 -6.38 4.71
N VAL A 175 23.84 -7.46 4.96
CA VAL A 175 22.72 -7.92 4.09
C VAL A 175 21.54 -6.97 4.14
N LEU A 176 21.26 -6.39 5.32
CA LEU A 176 20.19 -5.43 5.52
C LEU A 176 20.43 -4.10 4.77
N VAL A 177 21.70 -3.64 4.72
CA VAL A 177 22.07 -2.34 4.15
C VAL A 177 22.39 -2.44 2.66
N THR A 178 23.03 -3.54 2.18
CA THR A 178 23.58 -3.66 0.83
C THR A 178 22.59 -4.04 -0.27
N GLY A 179 21.26 -4.02 -0.01
CA GLY A 179 20.28 -4.05 -1.10
C GLY A 179 19.38 -5.27 -1.22
N ARG A 180 19.38 -6.19 -0.25
CA ARG A 180 18.39 -7.30 -0.20
C ARG A 180 17.14 -6.92 0.61
N ARG A 181 16.79 -5.64 0.60
CA ARG A 181 15.62 -5.13 1.36
C ARG A 181 14.33 -5.81 0.96
N ASP A 182 14.15 -6.08 -0.33
CA ASP A 182 12.95 -6.75 -0.85
C ASP A 182 12.86 -8.21 -0.39
N GLU A 183 13.99 -8.91 -0.28
CA GLU A 183 14.04 -10.28 0.23
C GLU A 183 13.66 -10.31 1.72
N ILE A 184 14.19 -9.37 2.50
CA ILE A 184 13.89 -9.24 3.93
C ILE A 184 12.43 -8.84 4.13
N ALA A 185 11.92 -7.88 3.35
CA ALA A 185 10.52 -7.49 3.39
C ALA A 185 9.59 -8.66 3.06
N SER A 186 9.93 -9.45 2.04
CA SER A 186 9.17 -10.66 1.68
C SER A 186 9.18 -11.70 2.79
N ARG A 187 10.36 -11.98 3.37
CA ARG A 187 10.49 -12.93 4.49
C ARG A 187 9.72 -12.46 5.72
N THR A 188 9.81 -11.17 6.05
CA THR A 188 9.04 -10.58 7.16
C THR A 188 7.54 -10.69 6.91
N ARG A 189 7.08 -10.44 5.67
CA ARG A 189 5.68 -10.60 5.30
C ARG A 189 5.22 -12.04 5.48
N ASP A 190 6.02 -13.02 5.07
CA ASP A 190 5.64 -14.43 5.12
C ASP A 190 5.55 -14.91 6.59
N VAL A 191 6.49 -14.52 7.45
CA VAL A 191 6.44 -14.80 8.90
C VAL A 191 5.25 -14.10 9.55
N LEU A 192 5.04 -12.82 9.23
CA LEU A 192 3.92 -12.03 9.74
C LEU A 192 2.58 -12.64 9.35
N GLN A 193 2.39 -12.97 8.05
CA GLN A 193 1.14 -13.56 7.57
C GLN A 193 0.88 -14.93 8.20
N ALA A 194 1.88 -15.79 8.29
CA ALA A 194 1.75 -17.10 8.93
C ALA A 194 1.31 -16.98 10.40
N THR A 195 1.86 -16.02 11.13
CA THR A 195 1.50 -15.79 12.53
C THR A 195 0.09 -15.20 12.67
N ILE A 196 -0.27 -14.24 11.83
CA ILE A 196 -1.62 -13.63 11.80
C ILE A 196 -2.69 -14.66 11.45
N ASP A 197 -2.39 -15.59 10.55
CA ASP A 197 -3.31 -16.68 10.17
C ASP A 197 -3.57 -17.64 11.35
N ILE A 198 -2.56 -17.89 12.19
CA ILE A 198 -2.72 -18.69 13.43
C ILE A 198 -3.67 -17.99 14.42
N TYR A 199 -3.56 -16.68 14.57
CA TYR A 199 -4.44 -15.90 15.44
C TYR A 199 -5.87 -15.71 14.87
N GLY A 200 -6.05 -15.95 13.56
CA GLY A 200 -7.34 -15.82 12.91
C GLY A 200 -7.89 -14.39 12.86
N THR A 201 -7.04 -13.38 12.78
CA THR A 201 -7.43 -11.96 12.83
C THR A 201 -8.27 -11.48 11.65
N GLY A 202 -8.38 -12.26 10.57
CA GLY A 202 -9.08 -11.85 9.34
C GLY A 202 -8.36 -10.77 8.54
N ILE A 203 -7.10 -10.47 8.87
CA ILE A 203 -6.23 -9.51 8.19
C ILE A 203 -5.34 -10.23 7.18
N THR A 204 -5.16 -9.63 6.01
CA THR A 204 -4.19 -10.08 5.01
C THR A 204 -3.17 -8.98 4.75
N VAL A 205 -1.91 -9.30 4.90
CA VAL A 205 -0.80 -8.39 4.60
C VAL A 205 -0.57 -8.35 3.09
N THR A 206 -0.71 -7.18 2.50
CA THR A 206 -0.54 -6.97 1.05
C THR A 206 0.92 -6.82 0.69
N SER A 207 1.63 -5.94 1.39
CA SER A 207 3.05 -5.70 1.19
C SER A 207 3.71 -5.13 2.44
N ILE A 208 5.01 -5.34 2.54
CA ILE A 208 5.87 -4.67 3.51
C ILE A 208 6.94 -3.91 2.73
N SER A 209 7.18 -2.68 3.12
CA SER A 209 8.25 -1.83 2.58
C SER A 209 9.18 -1.40 3.70
N LEU A 210 10.46 -1.67 3.55
CA LEU A 210 11.51 -1.15 4.40
C LEU A 210 11.98 0.19 3.81
N GLU A 211 11.59 1.30 4.43
CA GLU A 211 11.90 2.65 3.92
C GLU A 211 13.33 3.02 4.21
N THR A 212 13.77 2.84 5.45
CA THR A 212 15.08 3.26 5.92
C THR A 212 15.68 2.19 6.82
N VAL A 213 16.94 1.85 6.52
CA VAL A 213 17.77 1.00 7.38
C VAL A 213 19.09 1.74 7.56
N ASN A 214 19.31 2.30 8.74
CA ASN A 214 20.45 3.15 9.02
C ASN A 214 21.22 2.65 10.24
N TYR A 215 22.52 2.96 10.24
CA TYR A 215 23.34 2.85 11.44
C TYR A 215 22.96 3.94 12.47
N PRO A 216 23.13 3.68 13.75
CA PRO A 216 23.04 4.73 14.77
C PRO A 216 23.97 5.89 14.45
N GLN A 217 23.52 7.13 14.73
CA GLN A 217 24.29 8.33 14.44
C GLN A 217 25.68 8.33 15.08
N SER A 218 25.85 7.68 16.23
CA SER A 218 27.11 7.58 16.94
C SER A 218 28.22 6.84 16.18
N VAL A 219 27.86 5.90 15.31
CA VAL A 219 28.82 5.09 14.53
C VAL A 219 28.84 5.42 13.04
N GLN A 220 27.94 6.28 12.58
CA GLN A 220 27.80 6.64 11.17
C GLN A 220 29.12 7.13 10.55
N ALA A 221 29.84 8.02 11.23
CA ALA A 221 31.11 8.54 10.73
C ALA A 221 32.18 7.45 10.56
N ALA A 222 32.24 6.47 11.47
CA ALA A 222 33.19 5.36 11.39
C ALA A 222 32.82 4.39 10.27
N VAL A 223 31.53 4.14 10.06
CA VAL A 223 31.03 3.32 8.96
C VAL A 223 31.33 3.96 7.60
N ASP A 224 31.07 5.28 7.46
CA ASP A 224 31.36 6.04 6.25
C ASP A 224 32.87 6.03 5.92
N ASP A 225 33.73 6.12 6.93
CA ASP A 225 35.19 6.05 6.75
C ASP A 225 35.63 4.66 6.31
N ALA A 226 35.12 3.59 6.95
CA ALA A 226 35.38 2.22 6.55
C ALA A 226 34.90 1.93 5.12
N GLN A 227 33.75 2.45 4.72
CA GLN A 227 33.21 2.29 3.37
C GLN A 227 34.06 3.04 2.34
N LYS A 228 34.53 4.26 2.65
CA LYS A 228 35.48 4.99 1.81
C LYS A 228 36.79 4.21 1.64
N ALA A 229 37.34 3.66 2.72
CA ALA A 229 38.56 2.89 2.65
C ALA A 229 38.42 1.63 1.76
N ARG A 230 37.28 0.94 1.82
CA ARG A 230 36.98 -0.19 0.92
C ARG A 230 36.91 0.25 -0.55
N ASN A 231 36.15 1.31 -0.82
CA ASN A 231 36.01 1.85 -2.18
C ASN A 231 37.37 2.34 -2.73
N ASP A 232 38.19 2.97 -1.90
CA ASP A 232 39.54 3.40 -2.28
C ASP A 232 40.45 2.22 -2.58
N SER A 233 40.40 1.15 -1.78
CA SER A 233 41.14 -0.08 -2.03
C SER A 233 40.77 -0.72 -3.36
N GLU A 234 39.47 -0.82 -3.66
CA GLU A 234 39.00 -1.35 -4.94
C GLU A 234 39.40 -0.45 -6.11
N ARG A 235 39.26 0.87 -5.96
CA ARG A 235 39.68 1.84 -6.97
C ARG A 235 41.17 1.72 -7.29
N PHE A 236 42.04 1.68 -6.27
CA PHE A 236 43.47 1.50 -6.48
C PHE A 236 43.81 0.18 -7.16
N GLY A 237 43.10 -0.89 -6.85
CA GLY A 237 43.23 -2.17 -7.56
C GLY A 237 42.89 -2.04 -9.04
N LEU A 238 41.76 -1.45 -9.36
CA LEU A 238 41.32 -1.23 -10.74
C LEU A 238 42.24 -0.27 -11.51
N GLU A 239 42.76 0.80 -10.88
CA GLU A 239 43.72 1.72 -11.45
C GLU A 239 45.04 1.01 -11.75
N ALA A 240 45.55 0.15 -10.84
CA ALA A 240 46.77 -0.62 -11.05
C ALA A 240 46.61 -1.63 -12.18
N ASP A 241 45.50 -2.31 -12.28
CA ASP A 241 45.18 -3.26 -13.37
C ASP A 241 45.08 -2.52 -14.72
N ALA A 242 44.41 -1.37 -14.74
CA ALA A 242 44.32 -0.54 -15.95
C ALA A 242 45.70 -0.06 -16.41
N TYR A 243 46.56 0.39 -15.47
CA TYR A 243 47.93 0.77 -15.75
C TYR A 243 48.78 -0.39 -16.29
N ALA A 244 48.69 -1.56 -15.66
CA ALA A 244 49.38 -2.75 -16.12
C ALA A 244 48.93 -3.19 -17.52
N ASN A 245 47.62 -3.13 -17.79
CA ASN A 245 47.05 -3.43 -19.10
C ASN A 245 47.42 -2.45 -20.21
N ASP A 246 47.78 -1.21 -19.88
CA ASP A 246 48.29 -0.24 -20.85
C ASP A 246 49.81 -0.40 -21.10
N ILE A 247 50.60 -0.47 -20.02
CA ILE A 247 52.08 -0.44 -20.12
C ILE A 247 52.64 -1.78 -20.65
N VAL A 248 52.15 -2.92 -20.17
CA VAL A 248 52.74 -4.23 -20.55
C VAL A 248 52.55 -4.53 -22.04
N PRO A 249 51.37 -4.37 -22.65
CA PRO A 249 51.20 -4.60 -24.09
C PRO A 249 52.00 -3.59 -24.94
N ARG A 250 52.07 -2.33 -24.50
CA ARG A 250 52.84 -1.28 -25.20
C ARG A 250 54.32 -1.64 -25.20
N ALA A 251 54.91 -1.98 -24.04
CA ALA A 251 56.31 -2.38 -23.97
C ALA A 251 56.61 -3.64 -24.79
N ARG A 252 55.71 -4.64 -24.83
CA ARG A 252 55.81 -5.82 -25.70
C ARG A 252 55.79 -5.44 -27.17
N GLY A 253 54.90 -4.54 -27.56
CA GLY A 253 54.81 -4.03 -28.94
C GLY A 253 56.09 -3.32 -29.36
N ASP A 254 56.63 -2.46 -28.48
CA ASP A 254 57.91 -1.76 -28.76
C ASP A 254 59.06 -2.74 -28.87
N ALA A 255 59.15 -3.73 -28.00
CA ALA A 255 60.20 -4.77 -28.07
C ALA A 255 60.10 -5.57 -29.37
N VAL A 256 58.91 -5.98 -29.79
CA VAL A 256 58.71 -6.69 -31.07
C VAL A 256 59.07 -5.80 -32.25
N ARG A 257 58.74 -4.52 -32.24
CA ARG A 257 59.09 -3.57 -33.29
C ARG A 257 60.61 -3.46 -33.43
N VAL A 258 61.35 -3.26 -32.34
CA VAL A 258 62.81 -3.21 -32.34
C VAL A 258 63.43 -4.48 -32.91
N LEU A 259 62.93 -5.67 -32.53
CA LEU A 259 63.36 -6.95 -33.05
C LEU A 259 63.10 -7.10 -34.56
N GLU A 260 61.95 -6.71 -35.06
CA GLU A 260 61.62 -6.79 -36.47
C GLU A 260 62.40 -5.76 -37.32
N ASP A 261 62.63 -4.55 -36.79
CA ASP A 261 63.49 -3.58 -37.42
C ASP A 261 64.93 -4.07 -37.55
N ALA A 262 65.47 -4.69 -36.50
CA ALA A 262 66.79 -5.30 -36.52
C ALA A 262 66.92 -6.48 -37.51
N ARG A 263 65.90 -7.34 -37.58
CA ARG A 263 65.82 -8.43 -38.58
C ARG A 263 65.77 -7.89 -40.00
N GLY A 264 64.88 -6.91 -40.22
CA GLY A 264 64.80 -6.26 -41.55
C GLY A 264 66.09 -5.58 -41.98
N TYR A 265 66.78 -4.95 -41.02
CA TYR A 265 68.15 -4.39 -41.31
C TYR A 265 69.16 -5.50 -41.67
N ARG A 266 69.23 -6.57 -40.90
CA ARG A 266 70.12 -7.72 -41.18
C ARG A 266 69.81 -8.33 -42.55
N ASP A 267 68.55 -8.57 -42.87
CA ASP A 267 68.19 -9.20 -44.14
C ASP A 267 68.46 -8.30 -45.34
N ARG A 268 68.32 -6.99 -45.15
CA ARG A 268 68.72 -5.99 -46.18
C ARG A 268 70.25 -5.99 -46.45
N VAL A 269 71.05 -5.95 -45.36
CA VAL A 269 72.50 -5.97 -45.49
C VAL A 269 72.98 -7.30 -46.14
N ILE A 270 72.43 -8.42 -45.84
CA ILE A 270 72.74 -9.69 -46.45
C ILE A 270 72.35 -9.70 -47.95
N ALA A 271 71.17 -9.24 -48.29
CA ALA A 271 70.66 -9.19 -49.64
C ALA A 271 71.52 -8.24 -50.53
N ASP A 272 71.90 -7.06 -49.99
CA ASP A 272 72.80 -6.11 -50.67
C ASP A 272 74.17 -6.73 -50.92
N ALA A 273 74.81 -7.36 -49.94
CA ALA A 273 76.05 -8.05 -50.06
C ALA A 273 75.99 -9.21 -51.07
N GLN A 274 74.95 -9.98 -51.05
CA GLN A 274 74.68 -11.08 -52.03
C GLN A 274 74.52 -10.51 -53.46
N GLY A 275 73.78 -9.42 -53.57
CA GLY A 275 73.61 -8.72 -54.85
C GLY A 275 74.92 -8.18 -55.43
N GLU A 276 75.79 -7.60 -54.60
CA GLU A 276 77.11 -7.14 -54.98
C GLU A 276 78.02 -8.29 -55.36
N ALA A 277 78.02 -9.38 -54.61
CA ALA A 277 78.83 -10.56 -54.96
C ALA A 277 78.36 -11.18 -56.30
N ALA A 278 77.05 -11.36 -56.50
CA ALA A 278 76.51 -11.85 -57.80
C ALA A 278 76.84 -10.96 -58.98
N ARG A 279 76.86 -9.63 -58.79
CA ARG A 279 77.23 -8.69 -59.80
C ARG A 279 78.73 -8.80 -60.12
N PHE A 280 79.57 -8.99 -59.12
CA PHE A 280 80.98 -9.24 -59.29
C PHE A 280 81.25 -10.58 -60.04
N GLU A 281 80.61 -11.64 -59.67
CA GLU A 281 80.67 -12.96 -60.34
C GLU A 281 80.24 -12.88 -61.80
N ALA A 282 79.16 -12.15 -62.09
CA ALA A 282 78.69 -11.95 -63.46
C ALA A 282 79.70 -11.20 -64.34
N LEU A 283 80.36 -10.16 -63.76
CA LEU A 283 81.42 -9.44 -64.43
C LEU A 283 82.63 -10.31 -64.70
N LEU A 284 82.98 -11.16 -63.76
CA LEU A 284 84.14 -12.05 -63.86
C LEU A 284 83.95 -13.18 -64.90
N THR A 285 82.69 -13.51 -65.18
CA THR A 285 82.30 -14.54 -66.15
C THR A 285 82.31 -14.00 -67.57
N GLU A 286 82.21 -12.68 -67.76
CA GLU A 286 82.14 -12.01 -69.04
C GLU A 286 83.49 -11.45 -69.50
N TYR A 287 84.52 -11.40 -68.63
CA TYR A 287 85.89 -11.08 -68.91
C TYR A 287 86.78 -12.36 -68.90
#